data_53e0b8e2e02c4740f56314c96ed20fb8
#
_entry.id   53e0b8e2e02c4740f56314c96ed20fb8
#
_cell.length_a   1.000
_cell.length_b   1.000
_cell.length_c   1.000
_cell.angle_alpha   90.00
_cell.angle_beta   90.00
_cell.angle_gamma   90.00
#
_symmetry.space_group_name_H-M   'P 1'
#
loop_
_entity.id
_entity.type
_entity.pdbx_description
1 polymer ?
#
loop_
_entity_poly.entity_id
_entity_poly.type
_entity_poly.pdbx_seq_one_letter_code
_entity_poly.pdbx_strand_id
1 'polypeptide(L)'
;REVGDAIDGGMVQLQVGIARLDFSNGATVTLQGPAKFEILSADRTRLHQGVLTVHVPGTAIGFQIETPAIDVVDLGTAFGLAVGFDGETDVCVFEGEVEVSAIGKTSNSDGRLLHAGNAVRSKPMAGKLETVLYETNRFEDGWPVTSGVLQATGLMKFVSPGPEFVPGRFEDNEHIVV
;
A
#
# COMPACT_ATOMS: atom_id res chain seq x y z
N ARG A 1 -0.52 -21.62 -1.73
CA ARG A 1 0.82 -21.19 -1.32
C ARG A 1 0.84 -21.04 0.18
N GLU A 2 1.88 -21.54 0.78
CA GLU A 2 2.06 -21.42 2.23
C GLU A 2 2.73 -20.08 2.55
N VAL A 3 2.58 -19.66 3.80
CA VAL A 3 3.23 -18.49 4.37
C VAL A 3 4.73 -18.64 4.26
N GLY A 4 5.41 -17.55 3.83
CA GLY A 4 6.85 -17.56 3.56
C GLY A 4 7.23 -17.91 2.14
N ASP A 5 6.27 -18.25 1.26
CA ASP A 5 6.55 -18.42 -0.16
C ASP A 5 6.84 -17.07 -0.82
N ALA A 6 7.95 -16.98 -1.56
CA ALA A 6 8.28 -15.80 -2.36
C ALA A 6 7.24 -15.60 -3.48
N ILE A 7 6.81 -14.36 -3.68
CA ILE A 7 5.88 -13.96 -4.74
C ILE A 7 6.63 -13.06 -5.72
N ASP A 8 6.83 -13.52 -6.95
CA ASP A 8 7.52 -12.75 -8.00
C ASP A 8 6.65 -11.65 -8.63
N GLY A 9 5.40 -11.53 -8.21
CA GLY A 9 4.44 -10.56 -8.68
C GLY A 9 3.02 -11.11 -8.75
N GLY A 10 2.06 -10.25 -8.98
CA GLY A 10 0.65 -10.62 -9.19
C GLY A 10 -0.33 -9.93 -8.26
N MET A 11 -1.59 -10.36 -8.34
CA MET A 11 -2.71 -9.79 -7.61
C MET A 11 -2.88 -10.43 -6.23
N VAL A 12 -2.90 -9.61 -5.20
CA VAL A 12 -3.23 -9.98 -3.82
C VAL A 12 -4.62 -9.44 -3.49
N GLN A 13 -5.53 -10.31 -3.10
CA GLN A 13 -6.87 -9.93 -2.64
C GLN A 13 -7.04 -10.39 -1.19
N LEU A 14 -7.25 -9.42 -0.31
CA LEU A 14 -7.54 -9.66 1.10
C LEU A 14 -9.01 -9.32 1.35
N GLN A 15 -9.81 -10.29 1.74
CA GLN A 15 -11.23 -10.08 2.00
C GLN A 15 -11.49 -9.48 3.38
N VAL A 16 -10.79 -9.99 4.39
CA VAL A 16 -10.93 -9.58 5.80
C VAL A 16 -9.57 -9.76 6.47
N GLY A 17 -9.29 -8.95 7.47
CA GLY A 17 -8.09 -9.06 8.31
C GLY A 17 -6.94 -8.19 7.85
N ILE A 18 -5.75 -8.54 8.28
CA ILE A 18 -4.50 -7.80 8.02
C ILE A 18 -3.48 -8.77 7.41
N ALA A 19 -2.76 -8.31 6.38
CA ALA A 19 -1.66 -9.05 5.78
C ALA A 19 -0.42 -8.16 5.68
N ARG A 20 0.73 -8.71 6.04
CA ARG A 20 2.02 -8.06 5.89
C ARG A 20 2.78 -8.68 4.71
N LEU A 21 3.31 -7.81 3.86
CA LEU A 21 4.17 -8.15 2.73
C LEU A 21 5.55 -7.56 2.97
N ASP A 22 6.57 -8.39 3.06
CA ASP A 22 7.96 -7.95 3.18
C ASP A 22 8.66 -8.09 1.82
N PHE A 23 9.14 -6.97 1.29
CA PHE A 23 9.82 -6.89 0.00
C PHE A 23 11.32 -7.15 0.15
N SER A 24 11.94 -7.71 -0.88
CA SER A 24 13.37 -8.04 -0.89
C SER A 24 14.29 -6.82 -0.73
N ASN A 25 13.82 -5.62 -1.08
CA ASN A 25 14.53 -4.36 -0.87
C ASN A 25 14.43 -3.83 0.56
N GLY A 26 13.63 -4.47 1.44
CA GLY A 26 13.40 -4.10 2.83
C GLY A 26 12.14 -3.26 3.07
N ALA A 27 11.40 -2.88 2.02
CA ALA A 27 10.10 -2.24 2.20
C ALA A 27 9.09 -3.23 2.82
N THR A 28 8.22 -2.73 3.66
CA THR A 28 7.13 -3.50 4.27
C THR A 28 5.80 -2.83 3.97
N VAL A 29 4.86 -3.59 3.42
CA VAL A 29 3.48 -3.16 3.18
C VAL A 29 2.55 -3.96 4.07
N THR A 30 1.70 -3.28 4.83
CA THR A 30 0.66 -3.90 5.64
C THR A 30 -0.70 -3.57 5.05
N LEU A 31 -1.39 -4.57 4.52
CA LEU A 31 -2.73 -4.45 3.93
C LEU A 31 -3.79 -4.68 4.99
N GLN A 32 -4.85 -3.87 4.97
CA GLN A 32 -6.06 -4.07 5.74
C GLN A 32 -7.23 -4.40 4.79
N GLY A 33 -7.88 -5.53 5.02
CA GLY A 33 -9.03 -5.97 4.21
C GLY A 33 -10.32 -5.21 4.51
N PRO A 34 -11.22 -5.06 3.52
CA PRO A 34 -11.08 -5.60 2.17
C PRO A 34 -10.10 -4.80 1.31
N ALA A 35 -9.18 -5.48 0.63
CA ALA A 35 -8.17 -4.83 -0.21
C ALA A 35 -7.86 -5.62 -1.48
N LYS A 36 -7.53 -4.87 -2.55
CA LYS A 36 -7.04 -5.39 -3.81
C LYS A 36 -5.73 -4.69 -4.17
N PHE A 37 -4.64 -5.43 -4.12
CA PHE A 37 -3.27 -4.96 -4.26
C PHE A 37 -2.55 -5.77 -5.33
N GLU A 38 -1.68 -5.14 -6.09
CA GLU A 38 -0.94 -5.77 -7.18
C GLU A 38 0.55 -5.49 -7.03
N ILE A 39 1.35 -6.54 -7.09
CA ILE A 39 2.81 -6.48 -7.10
C ILE A 39 3.24 -6.48 -8.56
N LEU A 40 3.82 -5.38 -9.03
CA LEU A 40 4.29 -5.20 -10.40
C LEU A 40 5.77 -5.56 -10.53
N SER A 41 6.57 -5.20 -9.53
CA SER A 41 8.00 -5.54 -9.39
C SER A 41 8.43 -5.45 -7.93
N ALA A 42 9.70 -5.69 -7.63
CA ALA A 42 10.25 -5.60 -6.28
C ALA A 42 10.17 -4.18 -5.66
N ASP A 43 10.00 -3.15 -6.46
CA ASP A 43 9.99 -1.74 -6.07
C ASP A 43 8.74 -0.98 -6.54
N ARG A 44 7.82 -1.66 -7.25
CA ARG A 44 6.63 -1.05 -7.85
C ARG A 44 5.38 -1.89 -7.62
N THR A 45 4.39 -1.26 -7.07
CA THR A 45 3.13 -1.89 -6.67
C THR A 45 1.93 -1.03 -7.07
N ARG A 46 0.72 -1.58 -6.96
CA ARG A 46 -0.52 -0.84 -7.21
C ARG A 46 -1.59 -1.21 -6.18
N LEU A 47 -2.16 -0.20 -5.55
CA LEU A 47 -3.35 -0.36 -4.71
C LEU A 47 -4.59 0.02 -5.54
N HIS A 48 -5.40 -0.97 -5.87
CA HIS A 48 -6.67 -0.76 -6.59
C HIS A 48 -7.78 -0.31 -5.64
N GLN A 49 -7.80 -0.87 -4.42
CA GLN A 49 -8.80 -0.58 -3.39
C GLN A 49 -8.30 -1.08 -2.04
N GLY A 50 -8.73 -0.42 -0.96
CA GLY A 50 -8.45 -0.82 0.41
C GLY A 50 -7.56 0.17 1.15
N VAL A 51 -7.05 -0.27 2.30
CA VAL A 51 -6.18 0.51 3.17
C VAL A 51 -4.86 -0.22 3.32
N LEU A 52 -3.76 0.51 3.26
CA LEU A 52 -2.44 -0.02 3.57
C LEU A 52 -1.58 1.00 4.32
N THR A 53 -0.63 0.49 5.04
CA THR A 53 0.51 1.27 5.55
C THR A 53 1.80 0.73 4.93
N VAL A 54 2.76 1.62 4.76
CA VAL A 54 4.07 1.31 4.19
C VAL A 54 5.13 1.81 5.12
N HIS A 55 6.15 1.01 5.32
CA HIS A 55 7.40 1.42 5.94
C HIS A 55 8.54 1.11 4.97
N VAL A 56 9.29 2.12 4.58
CA VAL A 56 10.41 2.01 3.65
C VAL A 56 11.69 2.45 4.33
N PRO A 57 12.61 1.52 4.61
CA PRO A 57 13.91 1.88 5.15
C PRO A 57 14.75 2.62 4.10
N GLY A 58 15.76 3.35 4.54
CA GLY A 58 16.63 4.12 3.65
C GLY A 58 17.32 3.32 2.54
N THR A 59 17.37 1.99 2.65
CA THR A 59 17.89 1.07 1.62
C THR A 59 16.92 0.82 0.46
N ALA A 60 15.62 1.15 0.64
CA ALA A 60 14.53 0.91 -0.32
C ALA A 60 13.92 2.22 -0.86
N ILE A 61 14.61 3.34 -0.73
CA ILE A 61 14.18 4.63 -1.30
C ILE A 61 13.83 4.48 -2.78
N GLY A 62 12.72 5.07 -3.19
CA GLY A 62 12.19 4.99 -4.55
C GLY A 62 11.11 3.93 -4.73
N PHE A 63 10.66 3.29 -3.65
CA PHE A 63 9.51 2.39 -3.69
C PHE A 63 8.27 3.12 -4.19
N GLN A 64 7.59 2.54 -5.17
CA GLN A 64 6.47 3.19 -5.87
C GLN A 64 5.16 2.48 -5.59
N ILE A 65 4.11 3.28 -5.33
CA ILE A 65 2.75 2.78 -5.25
C ILE A 65 1.85 3.59 -6.17
N GLU A 66 1.30 2.94 -7.15
CA GLU A 66 0.27 3.49 -8.03
C GLU A 66 -1.11 3.32 -7.40
N THR A 67 -1.99 4.29 -7.59
CA THR A 67 -3.41 4.20 -7.24
C THR A 67 -4.26 4.75 -8.38
N PRO A 68 -5.60 4.64 -8.34
CA PRO A 68 -6.45 5.24 -9.37
C PRO A 68 -6.37 6.76 -9.49
N ALA A 69 -5.92 7.47 -8.43
CA ALA A 69 -5.94 8.93 -8.39
C ALA A 69 -4.60 9.60 -8.10
N ILE A 70 -3.66 8.88 -7.47
CA ILE A 70 -2.36 9.41 -7.03
C ILE A 70 -1.27 8.36 -7.27
N ASP A 71 -0.15 8.79 -7.83
CA ASP A 71 1.10 8.04 -7.81
C ASP A 71 1.97 8.53 -6.66
N VAL A 72 2.56 7.59 -5.92
CA VAL A 72 3.40 7.86 -4.75
C VAL A 72 4.77 7.27 -4.97
N VAL A 73 5.80 8.08 -4.73
CA VAL A 73 7.21 7.66 -4.68
C VAL A 73 7.75 7.93 -3.29
N ASP A 74 8.23 6.88 -2.65
CA ASP A 74 8.80 6.97 -1.31
C ASP A 74 10.23 7.53 -1.32
N LEU A 75 10.54 8.36 -0.33
CA LEU A 75 11.87 8.94 -0.11
C LEU A 75 12.50 8.52 1.23
N GLY A 76 12.07 7.38 1.79
CA GLY A 76 12.53 6.87 3.09
C GLY A 76 11.55 7.21 4.21
N THR A 77 10.39 6.53 4.24
CA THR A 77 9.21 6.98 5.00
C THR A 77 8.41 5.89 5.65
N ALA A 78 7.47 6.36 6.49
CA ALA A 78 6.28 5.61 6.88
C ALA A 78 5.04 6.43 6.50
N PHE A 79 4.12 5.82 5.74
CA PHE A 79 2.91 6.49 5.28
C PHE A 79 1.74 5.51 5.11
N GLY A 80 0.54 6.06 5.02
CA GLY A 80 -0.68 5.31 4.78
C GLY A 80 -1.36 5.74 3.48
N LEU A 81 -1.98 4.78 2.81
CA LEU A 81 -2.83 4.97 1.64
C LEU A 81 -4.21 4.36 1.89
N ALA A 82 -5.25 5.08 1.49
CA ALA A 82 -6.61 4.56 1.46
C ALA A 82 -7.24 4.85 0.11
N VAL A 83 -7.73 3.79 -0.56
CA VAL A 83 -8.41 3.87 -1.85
C VAL A 83 -9.83 3.36 -1.71
N GLY A 84 -10.79 4.23 -1.96
CA GLY A 84 -12.21 3.92 -1.93
C GLY A 84 -12.69 3.12 -3.15
N PHE A 85 -13.95 2.69 -3.12
CA PHE A 85 -14.59 1.98 -4.25
C PHE A 85 -14.70 2.83 -5.52
N ASP A 86 -14.78 4.15 -5.36
CA ASP A 86 -14.81 5.13 -6.44
C ASP A 86 -13.41 5.52 -6.94
N GLY A 87 -12.37 4.96 -6.33
CA GLY A 87 -10.96 5.24 -6.63
C GLY A 87 -10.44 6.53 -5.99
N GLU A 88 -11.25 7.25 -5.19
CA GLU A 88 -10.75 8.37 -4.38
C GLU A 88 -9.61 7.87 -3.49
N THR A 89 -8.50 8.58 -3.49
CA THR A 89 -7.27 8.16 -2.81
C THR A 89 -6.84 9.21 -1.80
N ASP A 90 -6.59 8.76 -0.57
CA ASP A 90 -5.98 9.53 0.50
C ASP A 90 -4.54 9.05 0.73
N VAL A 91 -3.64 10.01 0.92
CA VAL A 91 -2.26 9.78 1.34
C VAL A 91 -2.04 10.50 2.67
N CYS A 92 -1.45 9.81 3.65
CA CYS A 92 -1.16 10.35 4.96
C CYS A 92 0.28 9.99 5.34
N VAL A 93 1.16 10.98 5.53
CA VAL A 93 2.57 10.76 5.84
C VAL A 93 2.80 10.77 7.35
N PHE A 94 3.28 9.66 7.90
CA PHE A 94 3.53 9.50 9.34
C PHE A 94 4.94 9.94 9.72
N GLU A 95 5.92 9.59 8.87
CA GLU A 95 7.34 9.87 9.10
C GLU A 95 8.04 10.07 7.75
N GLY A 96 9.01 10.99 7.68
CA GLY A 96 9.82 11.26 6.51
C GLY A 96 9.10 12.05 5.42
N GLU A 97 9.37 11.74 4.16
CA GLU A 97 8.91 12.49 2.99
C GLU A 97 8.49 11.56 1.85
N VAL A 98 7.39 11.88 1.18
CA VAL A 98 6.94 11.22 -0.06
C VAL A 98 6.69 12.24 -1.16
N GLU A 99 7.03 11.89 -2.39
CA GLU A 99 6.61 12.62 -3.57
C GLU A 99 5.29 12.03 -4.08
N VAL A 100 4.28 12.86 -4.27
CA VAL A 100 2.97 12.45 -4.77
C VAL A 100 2.61 13.22 -6.03
N SER A 101 1.96 12.56 -6.96
CA SER A 101 1.48 13.18 -8.21
C SER A 101 0.04 12.77 -8.48
N ALA A 102 -0.85 13.76 -8.63
CA ALA A 102 -2.23 13.52 -8.99
C ALA A 102 -2.34 13.04 -10.44
N ILE A 103 -3.12 11.97 -10.67
CA ILE A 103 -3.40 11.46 -12.00
C ILE A 103 -4.49 12.33 -12.67
N GLY A 104 -4.19 12.89 -13.85
CA GLY A 104 -5.09 13.79 -14.57
C GLY A 104 -5.09 13.59 -16.07
N LYS A 105 -6.04 14.24 -16.75
CA LYS A 105 -6.18 14.22 -18.21
C LYS A 105 -5.21 15.15 -18.94
N THR A 106 -4.55 16.06 -18.23
CA THR A 106 -3.63 17.05 -18.78
C THR A 106 -2.21 16.76 -18.31
N SER A 107 -1.23 17.18 -19.11
CA SER A 107 0.21 16.99 -18.82
C SER A 107 0.71 17.72 -17.58
N ASN A 108 -0.11 18.60 -16.98
CA ASN A 108 0.19 19.29 -15.74
C ASN A 108 -0.52 18.58 -14.58
N SER A 109 -0.05 17.38 -14.23
CA SER A 109 -0.42 16.77 -12.97
C SER A 109 0.15 17.60 -11.81
N ASP A 110 -0.66 17.85 -10.79
CA ASP A 110 -0.20 18.47 -9.54
C ASP A 110 0.74 17.47 -8.84
N GLY A 111 2.02 17.81 -8.79
CA GLY A 111 3.06 17.05 -8.09
C GLY A 111 3.46 17.78 -6.81
N ARG A 112 3.63 17.05 -5.72
CA ARG A 112 3.89 17.67 -4.42
C ARG A 112 4.78 16.78 -3.54
N LEU A 113 5.74 17.41 -2.85
CA LEU A 113 6.46 16.78 -1.75
C LEU A 113 5.64 16.92 -0.47
N LEU A 114 5.36 15.80 0.18
CA LEU A 114 4.66 15.74 1.47
C LEU A 114 5.64 15.33 2.57
N HIS A 115 5.50 15.96 3.72
CA HIS A 115 6.27 15.66 4.93
C HIS A 115 5.39 15.01 6.00
N ALA A 116 5.99 14.47 7.03
CA ALA A 116 5.29 13.96 8.19
C ALA A 116 4.23 14.96 8.72
N GLY A 117 3.04 14.46 9.00
CA GLY A 117 1.88 15.27 9.40
C GLY A 117 1.07 15.88 8.24
N ASN A 118 1.48 15.65 6.98
CA ASN A 118 0.69 16.08 5.82
C ASN A 118 -0.26 14.96 5.38
N ALA A 119 -1.43 15.37 4.90
CA ALA A 119 -2.38 14.48 4.25
C ALA A 119 -3.01 15.17 3.03
N VAL A 120 -3.18 14.41 1.96
CA VAL A 120 -3.80 14.86 0.71
C VAL A 120 -4.79 13.84 0.19
N ARG A 121 -5.72 14.32 -0.63
CA ARG A 121 -6.74 13.54 -1.33
C ARG A 121 -6.77 13.91 -2.79
N SER A 122 -7.05 12.93 -3.63
CA SER A 122 -7.41 13.14 -5.04
C SER A 122 -8.48 12.15 -5.48
N LYS A 123 -9.19 12.52 -6.55
CA LYS A 123 -10.13 11.65 -7.27
C LYS A 123 -9.53 11.22 -8.61
N PRO A 124 -9.93 10.05 -9.13
CA PRO A 124 -9.48 9.60 -10.44
C PRO A 124 -9.67 10.67 -11.50
N MET A 125 -8.65 10.90 -12.32
CA MET A 125 -8.64 11.87 -13.42
C MET A 125 -8.83 13.34 -13.01
N ALA A 126 -8.81 13.68 -11.73
CA ALA A 126 -8.95 15.06 -11.25
C ALA A 126 -7.70 15.91 -11.54
N GLY A 127 -6.52 15.29 -11.54
CA GLY A 127 -5.24 15.96 -11.83
C GLY A 127 -4.82 17.01 -10.79
N LYS A 128 -5.41 16.96 -9.59
CA LYS A 128 -5.10 17.89 -8.49
C LYS A 128 -5.09 17.17 -7.14
N LEU A 129 -4.27 17.70 -6.22
CA LEU A 129 -4.19 17.27 -4.84
C LEU A 129 -4.91 18.28 -3.93
N GLU A 130 -5.82 17.79 -3.12
CA GLU A 130 -6.50 18.59 -2.08
C GLU A 130 -5.88 18.26 -0.72
N THR A 131 -5.43 19.28 0.02
CA THR A 131 -4.99 19.09 1.40
C THR A 131 -6.19 18.75 2.29
N VAL A 132 -6.08 17.68 3.07
CA VAL A 132 -7.12 17.23 4.00
C VAL A 132 -6.58 17.18 5.42
N LEU A 133 -7.47 16.99 6.40
CA LEU A 133 -7.07 16.80 7.79
C LEU A 133 -6.18 15.55 7.92
N TYR A 134 -5.13 15.70 8.72
CA TYR A 134 -4.27 14.59 9.09
C TYR A 134 -4.99 13.72 10.11
N GLU A 135 -5.53 12.58 9.65
CA GLU A 135 -6.24 11.60 10.47
C GLU A 135 -5.64 10.21 10.28
N THR A 136 -5.16 9.63 11.36
CA THR A 136 -4.43 8.35 11.35
C THR A 136 -5.27 7.16 11.77
N ASN A 137 -6.46 7.36 12.33
CA ASN A 137 -7.30 6.32 12.93
C ASN A 137 -7.55 5.12 12.00
N ARG A 138 -7.74 5.37 10.70
CA ARG A 138 -7.98 4.31 9.71
C ARG A 138 -6.76 3.44 9.45
N PHE A 139 -5.57 3.85 9.90
CA PHE A 139 -4.30 3.17 9.69
C PHE A 139 -3.79 2.47 10.96
N GLU A 140 -4.46 2.62 12.10
CA GLU A 140 -3.96 2.12 13.39
C GLU A 140 -3.76 0.62 13.40
N ASP A 141 -4.67 -0.15 12.80
CA ASP A 141 -4.58 -1.62 12.74
C ASP A 141 -3.39 -2.11 11.88
N GLY A 142 -2.98 -1.31 10.89
CA GLY A 142 -1.84 -1.58 10.02
C GLY A 142 -0.59 -0.76 10.36
N TRP A 143 -0.55 -0.09 11.51
CA TRP A 143 0.58 0.74 11.88
C TRP A 143 1.89 -0.04 11.84
N PRO A 144 2.97 0.52 11.25
CA PRO A 144 4.25 -0.16 11.20
C PRO A 144 4.78 -0.36 12.62
N VAL A 145 4.56 -1.54 13.16
CA VAL A 145 5.10 -1.94 14.45
C VAL A 145 6.58 -2.24 14.24
N THR A 146 7.43 -1.37 14.76
CA THR A 146 8.89 -1.49 14.64
C THR A 146 9.46 -2.69 15.42
N SER A 147 8.66 -3.32 16.26
CA SER A 147 9.03 -4.55 16.96
C SER A 147 7.77 -5.26 17.46
N GLY A 148 7.33 -6.26 16.75
CA GLY A 148 6.21 -7.10 17.16
C GLY A 148 5.68 -7.91 15.99
N VAL A 149 5.31 -9.11 16.27
CA VAL A 149 4.66 -10.00 15.31
C VAL A 149 3.26 -9.47 15.05
N LEU A 150 3.00 -8.99 13.84
CA LEU A 150 1.64 -8.70 13.40
C LEU A 150 0.93 -10.04 13.19
N GLN A 151 -0.17 -10.24 13.92
CA GLN A 151 -1.04 -11.39 13.69
C GLN A 151 -1.91 -11.10 12.47
N ALA A 152 -1.71 -11.83 11.40
CA ALA A 152 -2.63 -11.81 10.27
C ALA A 152 -3.78 -12.77 10.56
N THR A 153 -4.97 -12.24 10.77
CA THR A 153 -6.20 -13.02 10.88
C THR A 153 -7.09 -12.69 9.68
N GLY A 154 -7.28 -13.65 8.77
CA GLY A 154 -8.17 -13.40 7.63
C GLY A 154 -8.04 -14.41 6.50
N LEU A 155 -8.90 -14.24 5.51
CA LEU A 155 -8.89 -15.02 4.28
C LEU A 155 -8.14 -14.24 3.20
N MET A 156 -6.94 -14.70 2.84
CA MET A 156 -6.15 -14.11 1.77
C MET A 156 -6.23 -14.96 0.49
N LYS A 157 -6.39 -14.28 -0.62
CA LYS A 157 -6.48 -14.89 -1.94
C LYS A 157 -5.38 -14.35 -2.83
N PHE A 158 -4.44 -15.22 -3.22
CA PHE A 158 -3.44 -14.89 -4.23
C PHE A 158 -3.97 -15.27 -5.61
N VAL A 159 -3.97 -14.33 -6.53
CA VAL A 159 -4.27 -14.56 -7.94
C VAL A 159 -2.98 -14.35 -8.71
N SER A 160 -2.25 -15.42 -8.96
CA SER A 160 -1.11 -15.39 -9.88
C SER A 160 -1.60 -15.13 -11.31
N PRO A 161 -0.81 -14.53 -12.20
CA PRO A 161 -1.14 -14.45 -13.63
C PRO A 161 -1.04 -15.83 -14.30
N GLY A 162 -1.80 -16.80 -13.85
CA GLY A 162 -1.92 -18.17 -14.31
C GLY A 162 -3.21 -18.81 -13.80
N PRO A 163 -3.64 -19.96 -14.36
CA PRO A 163 -5.00 -20.46 -14.18
C PRO A 163 -5.33 -21.09 -12.81
N GLU A 164 -4.45 -21.06 -11.82
CA GLU A 164 -4.73 -21.71 -10.53
C GLU A 164 -4.87 -20.71 -9.38
N PHE A 165 -6.04 -20.75 -8.80
CA PHE A 165 -6.46 -20.09 -7.60
C PHE A 165 -6.32 -21.01 -6.38
N VAL A 166 -5.60 -20.58 -5.34
CA VAL A 166 -5.53 -21.28 -4.05
C VAL A 166 -6.07 -20.38 -2.94
N PRO A 167 -7.20 -20.73 -2.31
CA PRO A 167 -7.67 -20.06 -1.11
C PRO A 167 -6.77 -20.47 0.07
N GLY A 168 -6.09 -19.52 0.68
CA GLY A 168 -5.35 -19.72 1.93
C GLY A 168 -6.14 -19.19 3.12
N ARG A 169 -6.20 -19.95 4.21
CA ARG A 169 -6.68 -19.51 5.52
C ARG A 169 -5.46 -19.33 6.41
N PHE A 170 -5.32 -18.16 7.00
CA PHE A 170 -4.20 -17.86 7.90
C PHE A 170 -4.65 -18.00 9.34
N GLU A 171 -3.93 -18.77 10.12
CA GLU A 171 -4.03 -18.82 11.57
C GLU A 171 -2.70 -18.31 12.14
N ASP A 172 -2.79 -17.24 12.90
CA ASP A 172 -1.73 -16.62 13.72
C ASP A 172 -0.28 -16.56 13.16
N ASN A 173 0.21 -15.36 12.91
CA ASN A 173 1.63 -15.01 12.64
C ASN A 173 2.18 -15.32 11.24
N GLU A 174 1.58 -14.80 10.19
CA GLU A 174 2.05 -15.13 8.85
C GLU A 174 2.69 -13.94 8.11
N HIS A 175 3.97 -14.12 7.74
CA HIS A 175 4.73 -13.19 6.91
C HIS A 175 4.79 -13.71 5.47
N ILE A 176 4.63 -12.81 4.51
CA ILE A 176 4.87 -13.09 3.09
C ILE A 176 6.09 -12.31 2.65
N VAL A 177 7.06 -13.00 2.03
CA VAL A 177 8.26 -12.39 1.45
C VAL A 177 8.02 -12.19 -0.04
N VAL A 178 8.26 -10.99 -0.53
CA VAL A 178 8.10 -10.59 -1.93
C VAL A 178 9.46 -10.33 -2.57
#